data_1c1e00394e57cbb1922353d5019807a7
#
_entry.id   1c1e00394e57cbb1922353d5019807a7
#
_cell.length_a   1.000
_cell.length_b   1.000
_cell.length_c   1.000
_cell.angle_alpha   90.00
_cell.angle_beta   90.00
_cell.angle_gamma   90.00
#
_symmetry.space_group_name_H-M   'P 1'
#
loop_
_entity.id
_entity.type
_entity.pdbx_description
1 polymer ?
#
loop_
_entity_poly.entity_id
_entity_poly.type
_entity_poly.pdbx_seq_one_letter_code
_entity_poly.pdbx_strand_id
1 'polypeptide(L)'
;PIINFKKKVIYSSIMLSRDELPNNIKLSSSNRTQVHLHPECFSDSVALFITRSLRFFADTFFKKRYGHRAVVLETVAAVPGMVGGMLAHFKSLRKMIDDGDFIKELLEEADNERMHLMTFIAIAKPSTFERFIIMAGQFVFGAFYTLLYIFFKRTAHRMVGYFEEEAVFSYTEYLYEIDSGKIPNTPAPEIAINYWGLDKNATLREVIEVIRDDEAGHRDRNHAIADSI
;
A
#
# COMPACT_ATOMS: atom_id res chain seq x y z
N PRO A 1 21.47 -17.68 -17.34
CA PRO A 1 22.30 -16.52 -17.09
C PRO A 1 21.62 -15.72 -15.99
N ILE A 2 22.29 -15.68 -14.85
CA ILE A 2 21.85 -14.96 -13.66
C ILE A 2 22.01 -13.47 -13.94
N ILE A 3 20.90 -12.75 -14.09
CA ILE A 3 20.90 -11.29 -14.24
C ILE A 3 21.23 -10.69 -12.89
N ASN A 4 22.38 -10.06 -12.84
CA ASN A 4 22.98 -9.45 -11.65
C ASN A 4 22.25 -8.15 -11.32
N PHE A 5 21.22 -8.20 -10.45
CA PHE A 5 20.48 -7.04 -9.94
C PHE A 5 21.28 -6.30 -8.87
N LYS A 6 22.31 -5.56 -9.26
CA LYS A 6 22.85 -4.47 -8.44
C LYS A 6 22.13 -3.17 -8.83
N LYS A 7 20.85 -3.01 -8.51
CA LYS A 7 20.21 -1.70 -8.53
C LYS A 7 20.67 -0.89 -7.33
N LYS A 8 21.20 0.29 -7.60
CA LYS A 8 21.70 1.24 -6.62
C LYS A 8 20.52 1.87 -5.89
N VAL A 9 20.23 1.41 -4.68
CA VAL A 9 19.25 2.02 -3.80
C VAL A 9 19.85 3.30 -3.23
N ILE A 10 19.29 4.45 -3.54
CA ILE A 10 19.68 5.74 -2.98
C ILE A 10 18.53 6.25 -2.11
N TYR A 11 18.82 6.58 -0.86
CA TYR A 11 17.85 7.11 0.09
C TYR A 11 17.53 8.57 -0.24
N SER A 12 16.23 8.93 -0.23
CA SER A 12 15.78 10.32 -0.40
C SER A 12 16.02 11.09 0.90
N SER A 13 16.52 12.32 0.79
CA SER A 13 16.87 13.22 1.89
C SER A 13 15.68 13.78 2.70
N ILE A 14 14.47 13.27 2.51
CA ILE A 14 13.25 13.64 3.26
C ILE A 14 12.81 12.49 4.18
N MET A 15 13.36 11.29 4.03
CA MET A 15 13.14 10.18 4.93
C MET A 15 14.11 10.27 6.11
N LEU A 16 13.63 9.98 7.31
CA LEU A 16 14.49 9.75 8.46
C LEU A 16 15.63 8.83 8.05
N SER A 17 16.86 9.18 8.35
CA SER A 17 17.98 8.31 8.05
C SER A 17 17.78 6.98 8.80
N ARG A 18 18.34 5.90 8.26
CA ARG A 18 18.26 4.56 8.90
C ARG A 18 18.72 4.59 10.35
N ASP A 19 19.57 5.55 10.70
CA ASP A 19 20.15 5.71 12.03
C ASP A 19 19.25 6.52 12.97
N GLU A 20 18.25 7.23 12.45
CA GLU A 20 17.29 8.03 13.22
C GLU A 20 16.07 7.22 13.69
N LEU A 21 15.85 6.01 13.15
CA LEU A 21 14.81 5.12 13.62
C LEU A 21 15.26 4.37 14.88
N PRO A 22 14.43 4.31 15.92
CA PRO A 22 14.69 3.51 17.11
C PRO A 22 14.97 2.04 16.77
N ASN A 23 15.87 1.41 17.52
CA ASN A 23 16.33 0.03 17.24
C ASN A 23 15.21 -1.03 17.26
N ASN A 24 14.13 -0.82 18.01
CA ASN A 24 12.95 -1.68 18.04
C ASN A 24 12.13 -1.66 16.74
N ILE A 25 12.17 -0.56 15.98
CA ILE A 25 11.53 -0.47 14.66
C ILE A 25 12.41 -1.13 13.58
N LYS A 26 13.73 -1.22 13.84
CA LYS A 26 14.70 -1.85 12.93
C LYS A 26 14.64 -3.38 12.93
N LEU A 27 13.90 -4.00 13.86
CA LEU A 27 14.09 -5.41 14.22
C LEU A 27 13.18 -6.40 13.53
N SER A 28 12.11 -6.01 12.87
CA SER A 28 11.30 -6.98 12.18
C SER A 28 11.78 -7.18 10.75
N SER A 29 12.23 -8.38 10.52
CA SER A 29 12.40 -9.00 9.20
C SER A 29 12.77 -8.07 8.07
N SER A 30 14.07 -7.83 7.92
CA SER A 30 14.62 -7.42 6.66
C SER A 30 14.66 -5.92 6.29
N ASN A 31 15.69 -5.63 5.59
CA ASN A 31 16.02 -4.47 4.75
C ASN A 31 14.89 -3.98 3.78
N ARG A 32 13.63 -4.43 3.95
CA ARG A 32 12.50 -4.11 3.07
C ARG A 32 11.79 -2.79 3.39
N THR A 33 11.91 -2.29 4.62
CA THR A 33 11.03 -1.23 5.12
C THR A 33 11.31 0.18 4.61
N GLN A 34 12.43 0.43 3.95
CA GLN A 34 12.78 1.77 3.43
C GLN A 34 13.47 1.66 2.07
N VAL A 35 12.76 1.10 1.09
CA VAL A 35 13.25 1.04 -0.29
C VAL A 35 12.48 2.07 -1.11
N HIS A 36 13.19 3.00 -1.74
CA HIS A 36 12.62 3.89 -2.75
C HIS A 36 13.21 3.54 -4.10
N LEU A 37 12.33 3.21 -5.06
CA LEU A 37 12.72 2.94 -6.44
C LEU A 37 12.85 4.26 -7.20
N HIS A 38 14.06 4.59 -7.64
CA HIS A 38 14.26 5.76 -8.49
C HIS A 38 13.64 5.54 -9.87
N PRO A 39 12.92 6.56 -10.40
CA PRO A 39 12.38 6.49 -11.76
C PRO A 39 13.51 6.38 -12.78
N GLU A 40 13.49 5.33 -13.59
CA GLU A 40 14.49 5.06 -14.64
C GLU A 40 14.03 5.52 -16.03
N CYS A 41 12.74 5.79 -16.20
CA CYS A 41 12.16 6.20 -17.47
C CYS A 41 11.02 7.23 -17.27
N PHE A 42 10.51 7.76 -18.38
CA PHE A 42 9.40 8.73 -18.36
C PHE A 42 8.14 8.15 -17.71
N SER A 43 7.80 6.89 -17.98
CA SER A 43 6.66 6.20 -17.35
C SER A 43 6.78 6.17 -15.82
N ASP A 44 7.97 5.87 -15.28
CA ASP A 44 8.22 5.86 -13.83
C ASP A 44 8.09 7.27 -13.25
N SER A 45 8.61 8.27 -13.94
CA SER A 45 8.52 9.68 -13.53
C SER A 45 7.08 10.16 -13.47
N VAL A 46 6.23 9.76 -14.42
CA VAL A 46 4.79 10.05 -14.43
C VAL A 46 4.10 9.35 -13.25
N ALA A 47 4.38 8.08 -13.04
CA ALA A 47 3.84 7.31 -11.92
C ALA A 47 4.18 7.96 -10.57
N LEU A 48 5.45 8.31 -10.35
CA LEU A 48 5.90 8.97 -9.13
C LEU A 48 5.28 10.36 -8.95
N PHE A 49 5.13 11.14 -10.04
CA PHE A 49 4.47 12.45 -10.00
C PHE A 49 3.00 12.34 -9.57
N ILE A 50 2.25 11.36 -10.11
CA ILE A 50 0.86 11.11 -9.73
C ILE A 50 0.79 10.74 -8.25
N THR A 51 1.63 9.80 -7.79
CA THR A 51 1.69 9.37 -6.39
C THR A 51 1.94 10.53 -5.45
N ARG A 52 2.97 11.35 -5.72
CA ARG A 52 3.31 12.52 -4.90
C ARG A 52 2.19 13.56 -4.86
N SER A 53 1.50 13.76 -5.98
CA SER A 53 0.37 14.68 -6.05
C SER A 53 -0.79 14.21 -5.18
N LEU A 54 -1.17 12.93 -5.26
CA LEU A 54 -2.23 12.34 -4.45
C LEU A 54 -1.86 12.33 -2.96
N ARG A 55 -0.59 12.02 -2.63
CA ARG A 55 -0.09 12.13 -1.25
C ARG A 55 -0.20 13.55 -0.72
N PHE A 56 0.20 14.56 -1.49
CA PHE A 56 0.09 15.97 -1.08
C PHE A 56 -1.36 16.34 -0.71
N PHE A 57 -2.34 15.90 -1.49
CA PHE A 57 -3.76 16.10 -1.18
C PHE A 57 -4.17 15.36 0.09
N ALA A 58 -3.77 14.09 0.25
CA ALA A 58 -4.07 13.30 1.44
C ALA A 58 -3.45 13.92 2.71
N ASP A 59 -2.20 14.35 2.65
CA ASP A 59 -1.49 15.00 3.76
C ASP A 59 -2.12 16.35 4.14
N THR A 60 -2.56 17.11 3.15
CA THR A 60 -3.24 18.39 3.37
C THR A 60 -4.60 18.21 4.06
N PHE A 61 -5.35 17.17 3.67
CA PHE A 61 -6.71 16.93 4.18
C PHE A 61 -6.71 16.25 5.55
N PHE A 62 -5.86 15.23 5.75
CA PHE A 62 -5.92 14.37 6.94
C PHE A 62 -4.86 14.68 7.99
N LYS A 63 -3.80 15.40 7.64
CA LYS A 63 -2.69 15.76 8.54
C LYS A 63 -2.23 14.55 9.37
N LYS A 64 -2.16 14.70 10.72
CA LYS A 64 -1.72 13.65 11.66
C LYS A 64 -2.86 12.73 12.17
N ARG A 65 -3.97 12.63 11.45
CA ARG A 65 -5.10 11.74 11.83
C ARG A 65 -4.88 10.35 11.20
N TYR A 66 -3.88 9.63 11.65
CA TYR A 66 -3.40 8.37 11.04
C TYR A 66 -4.51 7.36 10.75
N GLY A 67 -5.37 7.03 11.73
CA GLY A 67 -6.45 6.06 11.52
C GLY A 67 -7.48 6.48 10.46
N HIS A 68 -7.91 7.74 10.44
CA HIS A 68 -8.84 8.25 9.42
C HIS A 68 -8.17 8.37 8.05
N ARG A 69 -6.88 8.75 8.03
CA ARG A 69 -6.09 8.76 6.80
C ARG A 69 -5.98 7.35 6.21
N ALA A 70 -5.67 6.36 7.04
CA ALA A 70 -5.61 4.97 6.63
C ALA A 70 -6.95 4.51 6.03
N VAL A 71 -8.10 4.76 6.69
CA VAL A 71 -9.43 4.40 6.13
C VAL A 71 -9.61 4.92 4.69
N VAL A 72 -9.16 6.13 4.38
CA VAL A 72 -9.31 6.70 3.02
C VAL A 72 -8.32 6.07 2.05
N LEU A 73 -7.07 5.89 2.46
CA LEU A 73 -6.02 5.36 1.59
C LEU A 73 -6.28 3.88 1.24
N GLU A 74 -6.60 3.06 2.23
CA GLU A 74 -6.93 1.63 2.04
C GLU A 74 -8.17 1.43 1.15
N THR A 75 -9.12 2.38 1.18
CA THR A 75 -10.30 2.32 0.31
C THR A 75 -9.92 2.42 -1.17
N VAL A 76 -8.90 3.19 -1.52
CA VAL A 76 -8.41 3.30 -2.89
C VAL A 76 -7.34 2.27 -3.20
N ALA A 77 -6.61 1.78 -2.21
CA ALA A 77 -5.56 0.77 -2.36
C ALA A 77 -6.10 -0.57 -2.89
N ALA A 78 -7.31 -0.99 -2.49
CA ALA A 78 -7.95 -2.19 -3.02
C ALA A 78 -8.35 -2.11 -4.51
N VAL A 79 -8.47 -0.89 -5.07
CA VAL A 79 -8.94 -0.69 -6.46
C VAL A 79 -7.99 -1.26 -7.51
N PRO A 80 -6.67 -1.06 -7.44
CA PRO A 80 -5.73 -1.58 -8.42
C PRO A 80 -5.81 -3.09 -8.62
N GLY A 81 -5.80 -3.86 -7.56
CA GLY A 81 -5.90 -5.32 -7.61
C GLY A 81 -7.22 -5.78 -8.23
N MET A 82 -8.35 -5.16 -7.85
CA MET A 82 -9.67 -5.46 -8.42
C MET A 82 -9.74 -5.13 -9.91
N VAL A 83 -9.28 -3.96 -10.34
CA VAL A 83 -9.29 -3.55 -11.76
C VAL A 83 -8.35 -4.43 -12.57
N GLY A 84 -7.14 -4.65 -12.08
CA GLY A 84 -6.15 -5.49 -12.75
C GLY A 84 -6.63 -6.93 -12.90
N GLY A 85 -7.14 -7.54 -11.82
CA GLY A 85 -7.70 -8.88 -11.80
C GLY A 85 -8.88 -9.04 -12.75
N MET A 86 -9.84 -8.12 -12.71
CA MET A 86 -11.00 -8.12 -13.62
C MET A 86 -10.59 -8.03 -15.09
N LEU A 87 -9.72 -7.09 -15.45
CA LEU A 87 -9.29 -6.90 -16.84
C LEU A 87 -8.43 -8.07 -17.34
N ALA A 88 -7.58 -8.63 -16.48
CA ALA A 88 -6.80 -9.83 -16.79
C ALA A 88 -7.72 -11.03 -17.00
N HIS A 89 -8.72 -11.22 -16.13
CA HIS A 89 -9.71 -12.29 -16.26
C HIS A 89 -10.46 -12.21 -17.59
N PHE A 90 -10.99 -11.06 -17.97
CA PHE A 90 -11.65 -10.89 -19.25
C PHE A 90 -10.71 -11.10 -20.44
N LYS A 91 -9.42 -10.75 -20.31
CA LYS A 91 -8.42 -11.05 -21.34
C LYS A 91 -8.20 -12.56 -21.48
N SER A 92 -8.06 -13.28 -20.38
CA SER A 92 -7.88 -14.74 -20.33
C SER A 92 -9.07 -15.44 -21.01
N LEU A 93 -10.31 -15.07 -20.67
CA LEU A 93 -11.51 -15.62 -21.29
C LEU A 93 -11.58 -15.36 -22.81
N ARG A 94 -11.32 -14.11 -23.25
CA ARG A 94 -11.40 -13.76 -24.68
C ARG A 94 -10.33 -14.47 -25.52
N LYS A 95 -9.16 -14.70 -24.94
CA LYS A 95 -8.03 -15.33 -25.65
C LYS A 95 -7.93 -16.83 -25.41
N MET A 96 -8.75 -17.38 -24.51
CA MET A 96 -8.68 -18.78 -24.07
C MET A 96 -7.27 -19.18 -23.66
N ILE A 97 -6.62 -18.34 -22.84
CA ILE A 97 -5.27 -18.56 -22.33
C ILE A 97 -5.29 -18.68 -20.81
N ASP A 98 -4.41 -19.52 -20.29
CA ASP A 98 -4.07 -19.55 -18.89
C ASP A 98 -3.19 -18.33 -18.54
N ASP A 99 -3.49 -17.68 -17.43
CA ASP A 99 -2.73 -16.54 -16.88
C ASP A 99 -1.81 -16.96 -15.73
N GLY A 100 -1.75 -18.25 -15.43
CA GLY A 100 -1.10 -18.78 -14.24
C GLY A 100 -1.74 -18.24 -12.96
N ASP A 101 -0.94 -17.79 -11.99
CA ASP A 101 -1.44 -17.26 -10.73
C ASP A 101 -1.68 -15.73 -10.75
N PHE A 102 -1.49 -15.05 -11.90
CA PHE A 102 -1.52 -13.59 -11.96
C PHE A 102 -2.84 -12.96 -11.51
N ILE A 103 -3.99 -13.51 -11.97
CA ILE A 103 -5.32 -13.02 -11.54
C ILE A 103 -5.51 -13.25 -10.05
N LYS A 104 -5.13 -14.43 -9.57
CA LYS A 104 -5.24 -14.82 -8.17
C LYS A 104 -4.42 -13.87 -7.28
N GLU A 105 -3.18 -13.60 -7.63
CA GLU A 105 -2.30 -12.69 -6.88
C GLU A 105 -2.88 -11.27 -6.78
N LEU A 106 -3.45 -10.72 -7.88
CA LEU A 106 -4.07 -9.40 -7.86
C LEU A 106 -5.33 -9.35 -6.99
N LEU A 107 -6.13 -10.42 -6.98
CA LEU A 107 -7.34 -10.50 -6.16
C LEU A 107 -7.01 -10.73 -4.68
N GLU A 108 -5.96 -11.50 -4.37
CA GLU A 108 -5.45 -11.67 -3.00
C GLU A 108 -4.92 -10.34 -2.44
N GLU A 109 -4.19 -9.55 -3.23
CA GLU A 109 -3.76 -8.20 -2.88
C GLU A 109 -4.98 -7.30 -2.58
N ALA A 110 -5.97 -7.28 -3.47
CA ALA A 110 -7.19 -6.49 -3.26
C ALA A 110 -7.99 -6.92 -2.03
N ASP A 111 -8.04 -8.23 -1.71
CA ASP A 111 -8.70 -8.72 -0.48
C ASP A 111 -7.91 -8.37 0.78
N ASN A 112 -6.59 -8.40 0.71
CA ASN A 112 -5.73 -7.97 1.80
C ASN A 112 -5.91 -6.47 2.11
N GLU A 113 -5.94 -5.60 1.08
CA GLU A 113 -6.26 -4.17 1.23
C GLU A 113 -7.66 -3.93 1.84
N ARG A 114 -8.63 -4.74 1.47
CA ARG A 114 -9.95 -4.71 2.10
C ARG A 114 -9.88 -5.04 3.58
N MET A 115 -9.00 -5.96 3.99
CA MET A 115 -8.84 -6.33 5.41
C MET A 115 -8.10 -5.24 6.20
N HIS A 116 -7.12 -4.55 5.59
CA HIS A 116 -6.56 -3.32 6.13
C HIS A 116 -7.66 -2.30 6.41
N LEU A 117 -8.48 -2.00 5.39
CA LEU A 117 -9.61 -1.07 5.52
C LEU A 117 -10.57 -1.46 6.64
N MET A 118 -11.02 -2.72 6.72
CA MET A 118 -11.94 -3.18 7.75
C MET A 118 -11.34 -3.04 9.16
N THR A 119 -10.05 -3.29 9.30
CA THR A 119 -9.31 -3.11 10.53
C THR A 119 -9.30 -1.64 10.95
N PHE A 120 -8.98 -0.70 10.04
CA PHE A 120 -8.98 0.73 10.34
C PHE A 120 -10.39 1.30 10.57
N ILE A 121 -11.42 0.76 9.93
CA ILE A 121 -12.82 1.11 10.24
C ILE A 121 -13.16 0.75 11.68
N ALA A 122 -12.72 -0.42 12.16
CA ALA A 122 -12.94 -0.84 13.53
C ALA A 122 -12.22 0.08 14.54
N ILE A 123 -11.01 0.56 14.19
CA ILE A 123 -10.21 1.47 15.03
C ILE A 123 -10.74 2.90 14.99
N ALA A 124 -10.92 3.48 13.80
CA ALA A 124 -11.18 4.91 13.62
C ALA A 124 -12.66 5.30 13.68
N LYS A 125 -13.57 4.34 13.44
CA LYS A 125 -15.04 4.54 13.44
C LYS A 125 -15.46 5.76 12.59
N PRO A 126 -15.23 5.76 11.29
CA PRO A 126 -15.48 6.91 10.41
C PRO A 126 -16.94 7.34 10.43
N SER A 127 -17.18 8.66 10.37
CA SER A 127 -18.52 9.25 10.29
C SER A 127 -19.19 8.95 8.94
N THR A 128 -20.53 9.14 8.88
CA THR A 128 -21.30 8.98 7.65
C THR A 128 -20.82 9.91 6.53
N PHE A 129 -20.40 11.13 6.87
CA PHE A 129 -19.86 12.10 5.91
C PHE A 129 -18.51 11.64 5.34
N GLU A 130 -17.61 11.14 6.19
CA GLU A 130 -16.34 10.55 5.74
C GLU A 130 -16.58 9.36 4.81
N ARG A 131 -17.56 8.50 5.10
CA ARG A 131 -17.93 7.37 4.24
C ARG A 131 -18.41 7.83 2.85
N PHE A 132 -19.17 8.93 2.79
CA PHE A 132 -19.61 9.50 1.51
C PHE A 132 -18.42 10.01 0.68
N ILE A 133 -17.48 10.74 1.30
CA ILE A 133 -16.24 11.19 0.63
C ILE A 133 -15.41 10.00 0.14
N ILE A 134 -15.29 8.96 0.95
CA ILE A 134 -14.58 7.72 0.62
C ILE A 134 -15.20 7.07 -0.63
N MET A 135 -16.54 6.91 -0.68
CA MET A 135 -17.24 6.34 -1.82
C MET A 135 -17.04 7.16 -3.10
N ALA A 136 -17.11 8.48 -3.00
CA ALA A 136 -16.86 9.37 -4.14
C ALA A 136 -15.40 9.26 -4.64
N GLY A 137 -14.44 9.27 -3.72
CA GLY A 137 -13.02 9.09 -4.01
C GLY A 137 -12.73 7.74 -4.67
N GLN A 138 -13.32 6.67 -4.17
CA GLN A 138 -13.18 5.32 -4.72
C GLN A 138 -13.71 5.24 -6.16
N PHE A 139 -14.86 5.85 -6.43
CA PHE A 139 -15.43 5.89 -7.78
C PHE A 139 -14.54 6.67 -8.75
N VAL A 140 -14.09 7.87 -8.36
CA VAL A 140 -13.23 8.71 -9.20
C VAL A 140 -11.88 8.03 -9.45
N PHE A 141 -11.26 7.51 -8.39
CA PHE A 141 -9.99 6.79 -8.52
C PHE A 141 -10.14 5.50 -9.33
N GLY A 142 -11.22 4.76 -9.15
CA GLY A 142 -11.50 3.54 -9.90
C GLY A 142 -11.63 3.80 -11.40
N ALA A 143 -12.36 4.86 -11.79
CA ALA A 143 -12.47 5.26 -13.19
C ALA A 143 -11.10 5.71 -13.76
N PHE A 144 -10.36 6.54 -13.04
CA PHE A 144 -9.02 6.99 -13.41
C PHE A 144 -8.07 5.80 -13.57
N TYR A 145 -7.99 4.91 -12.56
CA TYR A 145 -7.07 3.78 -12.57
C TYR A 145 -7.41 2.78 -13.69
N THR A 146 -8.70 2.55 -13.94
CA THR A 146 -9.14 1.68 -15.06
C THR A 146 -8.61 2.19 -16.40
N LEU A 147 -8.75 3.50 -16.67
CA LEU A 147 -8.21 4.09 -17.89
C LEU A 147 -6.69 4.00 -17.93
N LEU A 148 -6.02 4.32 -16.83
CA LEU A 148 -4.57 4.22 -16.73
C LEU A 148 -4.10 2.78 -16.99
N TYR A 149 -4.76 1.78 -16.42
CA TYR A 149 -4.41 0.37 -16.59
C TYR A 149 -4.62 -0.12 -18.03
N ILE A 150 -5.70 0.31 -18.69
CA ILE A 150 -6.00 -0.08 -20.07
C ILE A 150 -4.93 0.47 -21.04
N PHE A 151 -4.56 1.74 -20.90
CA PHE A 151 -3.67 2.41 -21.85
C PHE A 151 -2.20 2.39 -21.47
N PHE A 152 -1.89 2.34 -20.16
CA PHE A 152 -0.53 2.48 -19.64
C PHE A 152 -0.28 1.50 -18.48
N LYS A 153 -0.42 0.20 -18.75
CA LYS A 153 -0.37 -0.86 -17.73
C LYS A 153 0.91 -0.82 -16.88
N ARG A 154 2.09 -0.59 -17.52
CA ARG A 154 3.36 -0.43 -16.81
C ARG A 154 3.33 0.73 -15.82
N THR A 155 2.84 1.91 -16.27
CA THR A 155 2.69 3.09 -15.40
C THR A 155 1.72 2.82 -14.25
N ALA A 156 0.63 2.09 -14.50
CA ALA A 156 -0.34 1.74 -13.48
C ALA A 156 0.28 0.89 -12.36
N HIS A 157 0.97 -0.20 -12.68
CA HIS A 157 1.66 -1.01 -11.67
C HIS A 157 2.81 -0.24 -10.99
N ARG A 158 3.57 0.56 -11.73
CA ARG A 158 4.62 1.39 -11.14
C ARG A 158 4.06 2.42 -10.14
N MET A 159 2.90 3.00 -10.44
CA MET A 159 2.20 3.93 -9.55
C MET A 159 1.76 3.22 -8.26
N VAL A 160 1.20 2.01 -8.35
CA VAL A 160 0.86 1.22 -7.15
C VAL A 160 2.12 0.94 -6.34
N GLY A 161 3.21 0.48 -6.96
CA GLY A 161 4.47 0.27 -6.25
C GLY A 161 4.93 1.52 -5.47
N TYR A 162 4.79 2.71 -6.03
CA TYR A 162 5.08 3.96 -5.31
C TYR A 162 4.05 4.30 -4.23
N PHE A 163 2.78 3.94 -4.40
CA PHE A 163 1.80 4.08 -3.32
C PHE A 163 2.18 3.25 -2.10
N GLU A 164 2.59 2.00 -2.33
CA GLU A 164 2.97 1.10 -1.25
C GLU A 164 4.29 1.53 -0.58
N GLU A 165 5.23 2.17 -1.31
CA GLU A 165 6.38 2.82 -0.68
C GLU A 165 5.92 3.88 0.34
N GLU A 166 4.94 4.70 -0.04
CA GLU A 166 4.38 5.75 0.82
C GLU A 166 3.54 5.17 1.98
N ALA A 167 2.86 4.03 1.76
CA ALA A 167 2.15 3.31 2.81
C ALA A 167 3.13 2.74 3.85
N VAL A 168 4.18 2.04 3.42
CA VAL A 168 5.25 1.54 4.30
C VAL A 168 5.87 2.67 5.13
N PHE A 169 6.14 3.82 4.51
CA PHE A 169 6.65 4.99 5.22
C PHE A 169 5.65 5.48 6.27
N SER A 170 4.38 5.65 5.91
CA SER A 170 3.33 6.12 6.80
C SER A 170 3.10 5.19 7.99
N TYR A 171 3.11 3.88 7.79
CA TYR A 171 2.99 2.91 8.87
C TYR A 171 4.24 2.85 9.75
N THR A 172 5.41 3.11 9.20
CA THR A 172 6.64 3.26 9.99
C THR A 172 6.57 4.49 10.90
N GLU A 173 6.05 5.63 10.40
CA GLU A 173 5.77 6.81 11.24
C GLU A 173 4.73 6.50 12.31
N TYR A 174 3.67 5.76 11.96
CA TYR A 174 2.62 5.38 12.92
C TYR A 174 3.19 4.52 14.06
N LEU A 175 4.01 3.53 13.75
CA LEU A 175 4.72 2.74 14.76
C LEU A 175 5.58 3.62 15.69
N TYR A 176 6.31 4.58 15.12
CA TYR A 176 7.10 5.52 15.91
C TYR A 176 6.23 6.35 16.87
N GLU A 177 5.06 6.83 16.41
CA GLU A 177 4.15 7.59 17.28
C GLU A 177 3.55 6.72 18.39
N ILE A 178 3.29 5.43 18.14
CA ILE A 178 2.87 4.46 19.16
C ILE A 178 4.01 4.20 20.16
N ASP A 179 5.20 3.88 19.66
CA ASP A 179 6.37 3.54 20.49
C ASP A 179 6.85 4.71 21.34
N SER A 180 6.65 5.95 20.86
CA SER A 180 6.94 7.18 21.62
C SER A 180 5.85 7.56 22.65
N GLY A 181 4.74 6.80 22.71
CA GLY A 181 3.61 7.06 23.62
C GLY A 181 2.71 8.22 23.22
N LYS A 182 2.88 8.80 22.01
CA LYS A 182 2.00 9.86 21.52
C LYS A 182 0.65 9.34 21.05
N ILE A 183 0.60 8.10 20.61
CA ILE A 183 -0.63 7.38 20.27
C ILE A 183 -0.76 6.20 21.23
N PRO A 184 -1.93 6.00 21.87
CA PRO A 184 -2.15 4.89 22.77
C PRO A 184 -2.04 3.55 22.03
N ASN A 185 -1.27 2.60 22.58
CA ASN A 185 -1.20 1.23 22.08
C ASN A 185 -2.40 0.43 22.60
N THR A 186 -3.54 0.54 21.91
CA THR A 186 -4.81 -0.10 22.29
C THR A 186 -4.82 -1.58 21.92
N PRO A 187 -5.73 -2.42 22.50
CA PRO A 187 -5.91 -3.80 22.05
C PRO A 187 -6.24 -3.86 20.56
N ALA A 188 -5.73 -4.89 19.89
CA ALA A 188 -6.01 -5.17 18.48
C ALA A 188 -7.51 -5.47 18.26
N PRO A 189 -8.13 -5.02 17.17
CA PRO A 189 -9.47 -5.44 16.81
C PRO A 189 -9.54 -6.95 16.53
N GLU A 190 -10.63 -7.59 16.91
CA GLU A 190 -10.82 -9.03 16.72
C GLU A 190 -10.67 -9.44 15.24
N ILE A 191 -11.13 -8.59 14.32
CA ILE A 191 -11.00 -8.84 12.88
C ILE A 191 -9.53 -8.96 12.45
N ALA A 192 -8.64 -8.13 13.01
CA ALA A 192 -7.20 -8.19 12.74
C ALA A 192 -6.57 -9.44 13.33
N ILE A 193 -6.91 -9.78 14.58
CA ILE A 193 -6.41 -10.99 15.27
C ILE A 193 -6.76 -12.22 14.42
N ASN A 194 -8.01 -12.33 13.96
CA ASN A 194 -8.48 -13.48 13.21
C ASN A 194 -7.85 -13.57 11.82
N TYR A 195 -7.67 -12.46 11.14
CA TYR A 195 -7.16 -12.45 9.77
C TYR A 195 -5.66 -12.78 9.70
N TRP A 196 -4.84 -12.11 10.53
CA TRP A 196 -3.38 -12.33 10.57
C TRP A 196 -2.95 -13.44 11.52
N GLY A 197 -3.87 -14.06 12.26
CA GLY A 197 -3.53 -15.11 13.24
C GLY A 197 -2.68 -14.58 14.40
N LEU A 198 -2.93 -13.34 14.84
CA LEU A 198 -2.19 -12.71 15.92
C LEU A 198 -2.53 -13.33 17.28
N ASP A 199 -1.68 -13.08 18.28
CA ASP A 199 -2.00 -13.44 19.67
C ASP A 199 -3.27 -12.71 20.13
N LYS A 200 -4.07 -13.38 20.99
CA LYS A 200 -5.32 -12.80 21.53
C LYS A 200 -5.11 -11.50 22.32
N ASN A 201 -3.92 -11.29 22.84
CA ASN A 201 -3.54 -10.08 23.56
C ASN A 201 -2.76 -9.10 22.68
N ALA A 202 -2.71 -9.33 21.38
CA ALA A 202 -2.06 -8.43 20.43
C ALA A 202 -2.63 -7.01 20.56
N THR A 203 -1.81 -6.03 20.24
CA THR A 203 -2.12 -4.61 20.36
C THR A 203 -2.09 -3.93 19.00
N LEU A 204 -2.47 -2.67 18.93
CA LEU A 204 -2.40 -1.85 17.73
C LEU A 204 -1.01 -1.89 17.08
N ARG A 205 0.05 -1.94 17.91
CA ARG A 205 1.41 -2.00 17.42
C ARG A 205 1.68 -3.20 16.50
N GLU A 206 1.30 -4.41 16.94
CA GLU A 206 1.46 -5.63 16.16
C GLU A 206 0.59 -5.59 14.88
N VAL A 207 -0.59 -5.00 14.96
CA VAL A 207 -1.47 -4.81 13.79
C VAL A 207 -0.81 -3.91 12.75
N ILE A 208 -0.26 -2.76 13.15
CA ILE A 208 0.42 -1.85 12.23
C ILE A 208 1.69 -2.48 11.65
N GLU A 209 2.36 -3.32 12.41
CA GLU A 209 3.57 -4.02 11.96
C GLU A 209 3.26 -5.02 10.83
N VAL A 210 2.23 -5.86 10.99
CA VAL A 210 1.85 -6.83 9.94
C VAL A 210 1.30 -6.14 8.69
N ILE A 211 0.48 -5.09 8.84
CA ILE A 211 -0.01 -4.28 7.71
C ILE A 211 1.17 -3.68 6.94
N ARG A 212 2.13 -3.06 7.62
CA ARG A 212 3.33 -2.52 6.97
C ARG A 212 4.13 -3.57 6.20
N ASP A 213 4.21 -4.78 6.73
CA ASP A 213 4.92 -5.88 6.08
C ASP A 213 4.17 -6.38 4.83
N ASP A 214 2.83 -6.38 4.84
CA ASP A 214 1.98 -6.64 3.67
C ASP A 214 2.22 -5.59 2.58
N GLU A 215 2.21 -4.29 2.92
CA GLU A 215 2.48 -3.19 1.99
C GLU A 215 3.87 -3.30 1.34
N ALA A 216 4.88 -3.74 2.10
CA ALA A 216 6.20 -3.99 1.54
C ALA A 216 6.17 -5.13 0.50
N GLY A 217 5.33 -6.13 0.71
CA GLY A 217 5.08 -7.21 -0.26
C GLY A 217 4.39 -6.72 -1.52
N HIS A 218 3.32 -5.93 -1.38
CA HIS A 218 2.57 -5.32 -2.49
C HIS A 218 3.46 -4.40 -3.32
N ARG A 219 4.26 -3.56 -2.68
CA ARG A 219 5.27 -2.71 -3.32
C ARG A 219 6.20 -3.51 -4.21
N ASP A 220 6.87 -4.52 -3.64
CA ASP A 220 7.88 -5.31 -4.33
C ASP A 220 7.25 -6.02 -5.55
N ARG A 221 6.04 -6.56 -5.39
CA ARG A 221 5.28 -7.22 -6.46
C ARG A 221 4.93 -6.24 -7.59
N ASN A 222 4.34 -5.10 -7.28
CA ASN A 222 3.90 -4.14 -8.29
C ASN A 222 5.09 -3.53 -9.05
N HIS A 223 6.21 -3.26 -8.39
CA HIS A 223 7.44 -2.85 -9.08
C HIS A 223 7.97 -3.95 -10.01
N ALA A 224 7.97 -5.22 -9.56
CA ALA A 224 8.40 -6.34 -10.39
C ALA A 224 7.49 -6.55 -11.61
N ILE A 225 6.17 -6.43 -11.46
CA ILE A 225 5.23 -6.48 -12.59
C ILE A 225 5.51 -5.35 -13.57
N ALA A 226 5.70 -4.11 -13.10
CA ALA A 226 6.03 -2.99 -13.97
C ALA A 226 7.36 -3.19 -14.72
N ASP A 227 8.35 -3.83 -14.11
CA ASP A 227 9.62 -4.16 -14.76
C ASP A 227 9.49 -5.27 -15.79
N SER A 228 8.47 -6.13 -15.70
CA SER A 228 8.21 -7.24 -16.62
C SER A 228 7.47 -6.85 -17.91
N ILE A 229 6.89 -5.64 -17.95
CA ILE A 229 6.10 -5.08 -19.05
C ILE A 229 6.93 -4.06 -19.83
#